data_eeb67a0f34024bc9c0909c4cc3a26a0e
#
_entry.id   eeb67a0f34024bc9c0909c4cc3a26a0e
#
_cell.length_a   1.000
_cell.length_b   1.000
_cell.length_c   1.000
_cell.angle_alpha   90.00
_cell.angle_beta   90.00
_cell.angle_gamma   90.00
#
_symmetry.space_group_name_H-M   'P 1'
#
loop_
_entity.id
_entity.type
_entity.pdbx_description
1 polymer ?
#
loop_
_entity_poly.entity_id
_entity_poly.type
_entity_poly.pdbx_seq_one_letter_code
_entity_poly.pdbx_strand_id
1 'polypeptide(L)'
;METIIYVALIGLAAGFLGGMVGIGGGVLIVPALVLIMGLSQHHAQGTSLAMMLFPVGLFAVINYYKKGYVDFKYAGLLAIGFVLGSYLGSKFSLGLNEVIVKRIFAVVMIILAIKLLVSDKR
;
A
#
# COMPACT_ATOMS: atom_id res chain seq x y z
N MET A 1 -21.22 2.35 -14.21
CA MET A 1 -20.56 3.66 -14.41
C MET A 1 -20.06 4.27 -13.12
N GLU A 2 -20.94 4.37 -12.12
CA GLU A 2 -20.54 4.97 -10.84
C GLU A 2 -19.41 4.22 -10.18
N THR A 3 -19.42 2.88 -10.22
CA THR A 3 -18.35 2.08 -9.64
C THR A 3 -17.01 2.42 -10.28
N ILE A 4 -16.99 2.56 -11.60
CA ILE A 4 -15.75 2.88 -12.32
C ILE A 4 -15.25 4.26 -11.89
N ILE A 5 -16.14 5.22 -11.74
CA ILE A 5 -15.77 6.56 -11.32
C ILE A 5 -15.21 6.56 -9.91
N TYR A 6 -15.88 5.86 -8.97
CA TYR A 6 -15.40 5.80 -7.59
C TYR A 6 -14.03 5.12 -7.49
N VAL A 7 -13.85 4.01 -8.19
CA VAL A 7 -12.56 3.30 -8.15
C VAL A 7 -11.46 4.16 -8.76
N ALA A 8 -11.75 4.83 -9.86
CA ALA A 8 -10.76 5.71 -10.49
C ALA A 8 -10.37 6.87 -9.57
N LEU A 9 -11.35 7.46 -8.87
CA LEU A 9 -11.07 8.54 -7.93
C LEU A 9 -10.25 8.05 -6.73
N ILE A 10 -10.55 6.87 -6.23
CA ILE A 10 -9.76 6.25 -5.15
C ILE A 10 -8.32 6.08 -5.60
N GLY A 11 -8.12 5.54 -6.80
CA GLY A 11 -6.78 5.35 -7.35
C GLY A 11 -6.03 6.65 -7.50
N LEU A 12 -6.71 7.67 -8.01
CA LEU A 12 -6.10 8.99 -8.21
C LEU A 12 -5.68 9.61 -6.87
N ALA A 13 -6.58 9.61 -5.90
CA ALA A 13 -6.28 10.17 -4.58
C ALA A 13 -5.18 9.38 -3.87
N ALA A 14 -5.25 8.05 -3.91
CA ALA A 14 -4.25 7.20 -3.29
C ALA A 14 -2.91 7.36 -3.98
N GLY A 15 -2.92 7.47 -5.30
CA GLY A 15 -1.69 7.69 -6.06
C GLY A 15 -1.03 9.02 -5.74
N PHE A 16 -1.84 10.08 -5.63
CA PHE A 16 -1.30 11.39 -5.29
C PHE A 16 -0.64 11.37 -3.91
N LEU A 17 -1.36 10.88 -2.91
CA LEU A 17 -0.84 10.82 -1.55
C LEU A 17 0.31 9.80 -1.44
N GLY A 18 0.18 8.67 -2.12
CA GLY A 18 1.24 7.67 -2.14
C GLY A 18 2.52 8.17 -2.76
N GLY A 19 2.40 8.95 -3.83
CA GLY A 19 3.56 9.57 -4.46
C GLY A 19 4.22 10.61 -3.58
N MET A 20 3.40 11.36 -2.82
CA MET A 20 3.93 12.37 -1.91
C MET A 20 4.74 11.75 -0.77
N VAL A 21 4.23 10.69 -0.18
CA VAL A 21 4.83 10.12 1.04
C VAL A 21 5.49 8.77 0.82
N GLY A 22 5.37 8.20 -0.37
CA GLY A 22 6.06 6.96 -0.71
C GLY A 22 5.52 5.70 -0.03
N ILE A 23 4.25 5.69 0.32
CA ILE A 23 3.67 4.56 1.06
C ILE A 23 3.15 3.43 0.16
N GLY A 24 3.31 3.56 -1.13
CA GLY A 24 2.91 2.50 -2.06
C GLY A 24 1.43 2.36 -2.33
N GLY A 25 0.61 3.23 -1.74
CA GLY A 25 -0.83 3.27 -2.04
C GLY A 25 -1.69 2.27 -1.29
N GLY A 26 -1.15 1.11 -0.92
CA GLY A 26 -1.96 0.07 -0.26
C GLY A 26 -2.58 0.51 1.05
N VAL A 27 -1.89 1.36 1.79
CA VAL A 27 -2.38 1.89 3.07
C VAL A 27 -3.67 2.69 2.88
N LEU A 28 -3.81 3.36 1.74
CA LEU A 28 -5.00 4.16 1.43
C LEU A 28 -6.03 3.36 0.64
N ILE A 29 -5.58 2.54 -0.29
CA ILE A 29 -6.47 1.81 -1.18
C ILE A 29 -7.28 0.75 -0.45
N VAL A 30 -6.63 -0.02 0.43
CA VAL A 30 -7.33 -1.10 1.14
C VAL A 30 -8.48 -0.56 1.99
N PRO A 31 -8.26 0.45 2.88
CA PRO A 31 -9.38 0.99 3.64
C PRO A 31 -10.47 1.60 2.75
N ALA A 32 -10.09 2.27 1.67
CA ALA A 32 -11.05 2.88 0.78
C ALA A 32 -11.93 1.83 0.10
N LEU A 33 -11.33 0.74 -0.37
CA LEU A 33 -12.09 -0.33 -1.00
C LEU A 33 -13.04 -1.00 0.00
N VAL A 34 -12.60 -1.19 1.23
CA VAL A 34 -13.45 -1.80 2.26
C VAL A 34 -14.59 -0.87 2.65
N LEU A 35 -14.28 0.39 2.92
CA LEU A 35 -15.25 1.34 3.48
C LEU A 35 -16.17 1.94 2.43
N ILE A 36 -15.65 2.26 1.24
CA ILE A 36 -16.44 2.93 0.21
C ILE A 36 -17.09 1.93 -0.74
N MET A 37 -16.32 0.93 -1.20
CA MET A 37 -16.82 -0.01 -2.18
C MET A 37 -17.42 -1.27 -1.58
N GLY A 38 -17.30 -1.45 -0.27
CA GLY A 38 -17.91 -2.58 0.41
C GLY A 38 -17.22 -3.91 0.18
N LEU A 39 -15.96 -3.92 -0.26
CA LEU A 39 -15.22 -5.16 -0.45
C LEU A 39 -14.79 -5.77 0.88
N SER A 40 -14.63 -7.09 0.90
CA SER A 40 -14.08 -7.74 2.07
C SER A 40 -12.60 -7.36 2.21
N GLN A 41 -12.05 -7.56 3.40
CA GLN A 41 -10.64 -7.24 3.67
C GLN A 41 -9.71 -8.03 2.74
N HIS A 42 -9.92 -9.33 2.60
CA HIS A 42 -9.09 -10.15 1.72
C HIS A 42 -9.22 -9.72 0.26
N HIS A 43 -10.43 -9.40 -0.18
CA HIS A 43 -10.66 -8.94 -1.55
C HIS A 43 -9.95 -7.62 -1.81
N ALA A 44 -10.03 -6.69 -0.85
CA ALA A 44 -9.37 -5.40 -0.98
C ALA A 44 -7.85 -5.56 -1.03
N GLN A 45 -7.31 -6.42 -0.17
CA GLN A 45 -5.87 -6.66 -0.14
C GLN A 45 -5.36 -7.28 -1.42
N GLY A 46 -6.05 -8.31 -1.91
CA GLY A 46 -5.66 -8.96 -3.16
C GLY A 46 -5.72 -8.02 -4.35
N THR A 47 -6.76 -7.20 -4.41
CA THR A 47 -6.93 -6.23 -5.49
C THR A 47 -5.84 -5.17 -5.45
N SER A 48 -5.50 -4.68 -4.26
CA SER A 48 -4.44 -3.70 -4.09
C SER A 48 -3.09 -4.27 -4.54
N LEU A 49 -2.79 -5.52 -4.17
CA LEU A 49 -1.55 -6.15 -4.58
C LEU A 49 -1.50 -6.38 -6.09
N ALA A 50 -2.64 -6.77 -6.69
CA ALA A 50 -2.71 -6.96 -8.14
C ALA A 50 -2.42 -5.66 -8.88
N MET A 51 -2.91 -4.54 -8.35
CA MET A 51 -2.63 -3.22 -8.94
C MET A 51 -1.12 -2.97 -9.01
N MET A 52 -0.39 -3.41 -8.00
CA MET A 52 1.05 -3.17 -7.94
C MET A 52 1.88 -4.03 -8.89
N LEU A 53 1.25 -5.02 -9.56
CA LEU A 53 1.95 -5.76 -10.62
C LEU A 53 2.23 -4.88 -11.83
N PHE A 54 1.43 -3.84 -12.04
CA PHE A 54 1.71 -2.84 -13.06
C PHE A 54 2.72 -1.84 -12.50
N PRO A 55 3.55 -1.24 -13.34
CA PRO A 55 4.53 -0.26 -12.84
C PRO A 55 3.87 1.08 -12.53
N VAL A 56 2.93 1.07 -11.60
CA VAL A 56 2.08 2.24 -11.29
C VAL A 56 2.86 3.41 -10.70
N GLY A 57 3.98 3.13 -10.04
CA GLY A 57 4.80 4.19 -9.44
C GLY A 57 5.95 4.68 -10.29
N LEU A 58 6.02 4.24 -11.54
CA LEU A 58 7.17 4.52 -12.39
C LEU A 58 7.45 6.02 -12.55
N PHE A 59 6.42 6.80 -12.85
CA PHE A 59 6.63 8.22 -13.06
C PHE A 59 7.03 8.94 -11.78
N ALA A 60 6.49 8.52 -10.64
CA ALA A 60 6.89 9.08 -9.36
C ALA A 60 8.35 8.76 -9.05
N VAL A 61 8.78 7.53 -9.33
CA VAL A 61 10.17 7.13 -9.14
C VAL A 61 11.10 7.99 -9.98
N ILE A 62 10.73 8.26 -11.23
CA ILE A 62 11.54 9.08 -12.10
C ILE A 62 11.75 10.47 -11.50
N ASN A 63 10.68 11.06 -10.94
CA ASN A 63 10.78 12.37 -10.31
C ASN A 63 11.75 12.37 -9.14
N TYR A 64 11.67 11.38 -8.27
CA TYR A 64 12.59 11.28 -7.13
C TYR A 64 14.01 10.94 -7.56
N TYR A 65 14.14 10.12 -8.58
CA TYR A 65 15.45 9.75 -9.11
C TYR A 65 16.21 10.97 -9.62
N LYS A 66 15.52 11.87 -10.30
CA LYS A 66 16.14 13.08 -10.84
C LYS A 66 16.71 13.96 -9.74
N LYS A 67 16.18 13.87 -8.53
CA LYS A 67 16.68 14.62 -7.38
C LYS A 67 17.72 13.84 -6.57
N GLY A 68 18.06 12.64 -6.99
CA GLY A 68 19.04 11.83 -6.29
C GLY A 68 18.54 11.12 -5.05
N TYR A 69 17.24 10.94 -4.95
CA TYR A 69 16.62 10.36 -3.75
C TYR A 69 16.30 8.88 -3.86
N VAL A 70 16.76 8.21 -4.90
CA VAL A 70 16.50 6.78 -5.06
C VAL A 70 17.79 6.00 -4.88
N ASP A 71 17.80 5.05 -3.95
CA ASP A 71 18.91 4.13 -3.74
C ASP A 71 18.52 2.79 -4.35
N PHE A 72 19.08 2.49 -5.53
CA PHE A 72 18.72 1.27 -6.24
C PHE A 72 19.20 0.00 -5.56
N LYS A 73 20.28 0.07 -4.79
CA LYS A 73 20.74 -1.09 -4.04
C LYS A 73 19.71 -1.48 -2.97
N TYR A 74 19.27 -0.50 -2.20
CA TYR A 74 18.22 -0.75 -1.19
C TYR A 74 16.92 -1.15 -1.84
N ALA A 75 16.56 -0.48 -2.94
CA ALA A 75 15.31 -0.80 -3.63
C ALA A 75 15.31 -2.25 -4.12
N GLY A 76 16.41 -2.71 -4.69
CA GLY A 76 16.52 -4.08 -5.17
C GLY A 76 16.44 -5.10 -4.05
N LEU A 77 17.15 -4.85 -2.96
CA LEU A 77 17.11 -5.73 -1.81
C LEU A 77 15.72 -5.79 -1.18
N LEU A 78 15.07 -4.63 -1.08
CA LEU A 78 13.70 -4.56 -0.58
C LEU A 78 12.74 -5.33 -1.49
N ALA A 79 12.92 -5.23 -2.79
CA ALA A 79 12.05 -5.92 -3.74
C ALA A 79 12.17 -7.44 -3.58
N ILE A 80 13.40 -7.94 -3.46
CA ILE A 80 13.62 -9.38 -3.27
C ILE A 80 12.99 -9.84 -1.95
N GLY A 81 13.24 -9.10 -0.88
CA GLY A 81 12.64 -9.41 0.42
C GLY A 81 11.12 -9.35 0.37
N PHE A 82 10.59 -8.36 -0.33
CA PHE A 82 9.15 -8.18 -0.45
C PHE A 82 8.49 -9.34 -1.20
N VAL A 83 9.13 -9.86 -2.23
CA VAL A 83 8.60 -11.00 -2.96
C VAL A 83 8.41 -12.21 -2.03
N LEU A 84 9.45 -12.51 -1.25
CA LEU A 84 9.38 -13.63 -0.32
C LEU A 84 8.42 -13.35 0.83
N GLY A 85 8.54 -12.17 1.41
CA GLY A 85 7.70 -11.79 2.55
C GLY A 85 6.22 -11.73 2.21
N SER A 86 5.89 -11.13 1.07
CA SER A 86 4.49 -11.01 0.67
C SER A 86 3.87 -12.35 0.33
N TYR A 87 4.65 -13.25 -0.26
CA TYR A 87 4.16 -14.60 -0.54
C TYR A 87 3.79 -15.33 0.75
N LEU A 88 4.68 -15.31 1.72
CA LEU A 88 4.43 -15.96 3.01
C LEU A 88 3.33 -15.25 3.78
N GLY A 89 3.37 -13.92 3.79
CA GLY A 89 2.38 -13.11 4.49
C GLY A 89 0.97 -13.30 3.95
N SER A 90 0.83 -13.41 2.62
CA SER A 90 -0.48 -13.62 2.03
C SER A 90 -1.05 -14.98 2.39
N LYS A 91 -0.20 -16.02 2.44
CA LYS A 91 -0.65 -17.33 2.88
C LYS A 91 -1.10 -17.32 4.33
N PHE A 92 -0.36 -16.63 5.18
CA PHE A 92 -0.72 -16.50 6.58
C PHE A 92 -2.03 -15.74 6.74
N SER A 93 -2.17 -14.62 6.03
CA SER A 93 -3.36 -13.77 6.09
C SER A 93 -4.62 -14.53 5.65
N LEU A 94 -4.52 -15.31 4.59
CA LEU A 94 -5.67 -16.05 4.07
C LEU A 94 -6.16 -17.13 5.02
N GLY A 95 -5.30 -17.57 5.94
CA GLY A 95 -5.69 -18.52 6.98
C GLY A 95 -6.37 -17.88 8.18
N LEU A 96 -6.42 -16.55 8.23
CA LEU A 96 -7.02 -15.82 9.35
C LEU A 96 -8.40 -15.30 9.00
N ASN A 97 -9.19 -15.06 10.05
CA ASN A 97 -10.48 -14.40 9.92
C ASN A 97 -10.27 -12.98 9.41
N GLU A 98 -11.13 -12.53 8.49
CA GLU A 98 -10.99 -11.21 7.89
C GLU A 98 -11.06 -10.07 8.91
N VAL A 99 -11.86 -10.23 9.96
CA VAL A 99 -11.93 -9.22 11.01
C VAL A 99 -10.58 -9.11 11.73
N ILE A 100 -9.91 -10.22 11.98
CA ILE A 100 -8.61 -10.24 12.64
C ILE A 100 -7.56 -9.54 11.76
N VAL A 101 -7.55 -9.86 10.46
CA VAL A 101 -6.61 -9.23 9.53
C VAL A 101 -6.83 -7.72 9.48
N LYS A 102 -8.09 -7.30 9.41
CA LYS A 102 -8.45 -5.90 9.38
C LYS A 102 -7.95 -5.17 10.64
N ARG A 103 -8.12 -5.81 11.81
CA ARG A 103 -7.68 -5.22 13.08
C ARG A 103 -6.16 -5.15 13.18
N ILE A 104 -5.45 -6.20 12.72
CA ILE A 104 -4.00 -6.19 12.70
C ILE A 104 -3.50 -5.03 11.84
N PHE A 105 -4.08 -4.86 10.65
CA PHE A 105 -3.72 -3.78 9.74
C PHE A 105 -3.92 -2.42 10.41
N ALA A 106 -5.08 -2.23 11.04
CA ALA A 106 -5.39 -0.97 11.72
C ALA A 106 -4.41 -0.68 12.85
N VAL A 107 -4.10 -1.68 13.67
CA VAL A 107 -3.17 -1.52 14.80
C VAL A 107 -1.77 -1.17 14.30
N VAL A 108 -1.31 -1.87 13.27
CA VAL A 108 0.01 -1.59 12.69
C VAL A 108 0.07 -0.16 12.18
N MET A 109 -0.98 0.30 11.50
CA MET A 109 -1.02 1.67 11.00
C MET A 109 -0.98 2.69 12.13
N ILE A 110 -1.73 2.44 13.21
CA ILE A 110 -1.76 3.35 14.36
C ILE A 110 -0.38 3.44 14.99
N ILE A 111 0.26 2.30 15.23
CA ILE A 111 1.57 2.27 15.87
C ILE A 111 2.59 3.02 15.03
N LEU A 112 2.62 2.75 13.73
CA LEU A 112 3.58 3.41 12.85
C LEU A 112 3.30 4.90 12.75
N ALA A 113 2.02 5.29 12.69
CA ALA A 113 1.66 6.70 12.62
C ALA A 113 2.10 7.45 13.87
N ILE A 114 1.88 6.88 15.05
CA ILE A 114 2.28 7.51 16.30
C ILE A 114 3.80 7.63 16.37
N LYS A 115 4.52 6.58 15.99
CA LYS A 115 5.97 6.61 15.99
C LYS A 115 6.54 7.70 15.09
N LEU A 116 5.96 7.86 13.91
CA LEU A 116 6.42 8.91 12.99
C LEU A 116 6.13 10.30 13.52
N LEU A 117 4.98 10.47 14.18
CA LEU A 117 4.62 11.78 14.72
C LEU A 117 5.54 12.21 15.87
N VAL A 118 5.96 11.27 16.72
CA VAL A 118 6.80 11.62 17.88
C VAL A 118 8.29 11.50 17.61
N SER A 119 8.66 11.00 16.44
CA SER A 119 10.06 10.84 16.07
C SER A 119 10.64 12.13 15.53
N ASP A 120 11.80 12.53 16.02
CA ASP A 120 12.53 13.69 15.49
C ASP A 120 13.46 13.31 14.34
N LYS A 121 13.57 12.03 14.01
CA LYS A 121 14.43 11.57 12.93
C LYS A 121 13.77 11.81 11.58
N ARG A 122 14.59 12.00 10.58
CA ARG A 122 14.11 12.20 9.21
C ARG A 122 14.20 10.95 8.38
#